data_01e5bb8fd4623d3e1dcfc0ff26771942
#
_entry.id   01e5bb8fd4623d3e1dcfc0ff26771942
#
_cell.length_a   1.000
_cell.length_b   1.000
_cell.length_c   1.000
_cell.angle_alpha   90.00
_cell.angle_beta   90.00
_cell.angle_gamma   90.00
#
_symmetry.space_group_name_H-M   'P 1'
#
loop_
_entity.id
_entity.type
_entity.pdbx_description
1 polymer ?
#
loop_
_entity_poly.entity_id
_entity_poly.type
_entity_poly.pdbx_seq_one_letter_code
_entity_poly.pdbx_strand_id
1 'polypeptide(L)'
;DVVGVLPIAVGKATRMVEFMQDEGKVYEGEITLGYSTTTEDASGEIVDETPVLAPLDEKLIDEAIASLTGHITQIPPMYSAVKVNGRKLYEYARAGQEVERPERQVTIYSFERTSPICYEDKLARFTFRVKCSKGTYIRTLSVDLGEKLGYAAHMSHLTRTSAAGLQLEDSLTLEEIAEKVEADELDFLHPLEIGTGDLIKVNLTP
;
A
#
# COMPACT_ATOMS: atom_id res chain seq x y z
N ASP A 1 3.10 7.76 8.40
CA ASP A 1 2.71 8.51 7.20
C ASP A 1 3.18 7.73 5.96
N VAL A 2 2.31 7.63 4.95
CA VAL A 2 2.68 7.03 3.66
C VAL A 2 3.24 8.15 2.78
N VAL A 3 4.44 7.96 2.28
CA VAL A 3 5.09 8.84 1.30
C VAL A 3 4.96 8.25 -0.11
N GLY A 4 5.32 9.01 -1.14
CA GLY A 4 5.40 8.53 -2.52
C GLY A 4 4.42 9.22 -3.47
N VAL A 5 4.18 8.57 -4.60
CA VAL A 5 3.40 9.11 -5.72
C VAL A 5 1.95 9.39 -5.31
N LEU A 6 1.51 10.62 -5.51
CA LEU A 6 0.11 11.03 -5.40
C LEU A 6 -0.34 11.67 -6.71
N PRO A 7 -1.08 10.97 -7.57
CA PRO A 7 -1.67 11.55 -8.76
C PRO A 7 -2.65 12.67 -8.42
N ILE A 8 -2.47 13.84 -9.02
CA ILE A 8 -3.35 15.00 -8.83
C ILE A 8 -3.94 15.36 -10.19
N ALA A 9 -5.26 15.29 -10.30
CA ALA A 9 -5.97 15.67 -11.51
C ALA A 9 -6.42 17.13 -11.44
N VAL A 10 -6.11 17.92 -12.49
CA VAL A 10 -6.42 19.35 -12.55
C VAL A 10 -7.40 19.64 -13.68
N GLY A 11 -8.34 20.56 -13.46
CA GLY A 11 -9.29 21.00 -14.46
C GLY A 11 -10.17 19.86 -14.99
N LYS A 12 -10.21 19.69 -16.31
CA LYS A 12 -11.01 18.63 -16.96
C LYS A 12 -10.53 17.21 -16.64
N ALA A 13 -9.26 17.04 -16.25
CA ALA A 13 -8.68 15.76 -15.84
C ALA A 13 -9.35 15.18 -14.59
N THR A 14 -10.04 15.99 -13.78
CA THR A 14 -10.76 15.49 -12.60
C THR A 14 -11.84 14.45 -12.95
N ARG A 15 -12.34 14.43 -14.18
CA ARG A 15 -13.28 13.41 -14.68
C ARG A 15 -12.61 12.06 -14.95
N MET A 16 -11.27 12.03 -15.03
CA MET A 16 -10.50 10.81 -15.27
C MET A 16 -10.11 10.08 -13.99
N VAL A 17 -10.32 10.70 -12.81
CA VAL A 17 -9.90 10.13 -11.51
C VAL A 17 -10.45 8.73 -11.28
N GLU A 18 -11.67 8.45 -11.71
CA GLU A 18 -12.29 7.13 -11.55
C GLU A 18 -11.50 6.05 -12.30
N PHE A 19 -11.09 6.32 -13.54
CA PHE A 19 -10.26 5.40 -14.34
C PHE A 19 -8.85 5.26 -13.78
N MET A 20 -8.25 6.36 -13.32
CA MET A 20 -6.93 6.35 -12.68
C MET A 20 -6.88 5.51 -11.40
N GLN A 21 -8.00 5.36 -10.70
CA GLN A 21 -8.07 4.54 -9.49
C GLN A 21 -8.01 3.04 -9.77
N ASP A 22 -8.42 2.61 -10.95
CA ASP A 22 -8.50 1.19 -11.33
C ASP A 22 -7.12 0.63 -11.70
N GLU A 23 -6.19 1.47 -12.12
CA GLU A 23 -4.80 1.06 -12.34
C GLU A 23 -4.16 0.50 -11.07
N GLY A 24 -3.37 -0.56 -11.26
CA GLY A 24 -2.59 -1.16 -10.20
C GLY A 24 -1.61 -0.17 -9.57
N LYS A 25 -1.34 -0.36 -8.29
CA LYS A 25 -0.39 0.44 -7.52
C LYS A 25 0.80 -0.39 -7.13
N VAL A 26 1.99 0.22 -7.14
CA VAL A 26 3.22 -0.42 -6.66
C VAL A 26 3.66 0.25 -5.37
N TYR A 27 3.99 -0.57 -4.41
CA TYR A 27 4.53 -0.15 -3.12
C TYR A 27 5.83 -0.86 -2.83
N GLU A 28 6.73 -0.15 -2.19
CA GLU A 28 7.92 -0.69 -1.53
C GLU A 28 7.84 -0.34 -0.05
N GLY A 29 8.26 -1.26 0.80
CA GLY A 29 8.16 -1.06 2.22
C GLY A 29 8.98 -2.06 3.02
N GLU A 30 8.77 -2.04 4.34
CA GLU A 30 9.42 -2.94 5.27
C GLU A 30 8.37 -3.60 6.16
N ILE A 31 8.54 -4.91 6.38
CA ILE A 31 7.78 -5.70 7.35
C ILE A 31 8.69 -6.01 8.52
N THR A 32 8.17 -5.82 9.73
CA THR A 32 8.80 -6.22 10.98
C THR A 32 8.00 -7.36 11.60
N LEU A 33 8.67 -8.49 11.85
CA LEU A 33 8.17 -9.62 12.64
C LEU A 33 8.68 -9.51 14.07
N GLY A 34 7.85 -9.86 15.04
CA GLY A 34 8.19 -9.87 16.46
C GLY A 34 7.17 -9.16 17.33
N TYR A 35 6.43 -8.19 16.80
CA TYR A 35 5.28 -7.58 17.45
C TYR A 35 4.28 -7.01 16.45
N SER A 36 3.02 -6.90 16.87
CA SER A 36 1.95 -6.22 16.15
C SER A 36 1.53 -4.93 16.84
N THR A 37 0.81 -4.07 16.13
CA THR A 37 0.35 -2.79 16.66
C THR A 37 -1.14 -2.56 16.39
N THR A 38 -1.75 -1.66 17.13
CA THR A 38 -3.16 -1.28 16.99
C THR A 38 -3.52 -0.74 15.62
N THR A 39 -2.55 -0.12 14.91
CA THR A 39 -2.74 0.47 13.58
C THR A 39 -2.24 -0.42 12.44
N GLU A 40 -1.64 -1.58 12.76
CA GLU A 40 -0.96 -2.49 11.82
C GLU A 40 0.27 -1.85 11.13
N ASP A 41 0.73 -0.70 11.61
CA ASP A 41 1.94 0.01 11.21
C ASP A 41 2.75 0.48 12.42
N ALA A 42 3.93 1.07 12.20
CA ALA A 42 4.83 1.49 13.28
C ALA A 42 4.30 2.64 14.16
N SER A 43 3.16 3.26 13.83
CA SER A 43 2.61 4.39 14.59
C SER A 43 1.69 3.99 15.74
N GLY A 44 1.23 2.73 15.77
CA GLY A 44 0.32 2.21 16.79
C GLY A 44 1.01 1.74 18.06
N GLU A 45 0.23 1.52 19.09
CA GLU A 45 0.68 0.87 20.34
C GLU A 45 0.84 -0.63 20.11
N ILE A 46 1.81 -1.26 20.78
CA ILE A 46 2.05 -2.71 20.71
C ILE A 46 0.86 -3.45 21.31
N VAL A 47 0.38 -4.47 20.59
CA VAL A 47 -0.74 -5.32 20.99
C VAL A 47 -0.27 -6.72 21.37
N ASP A 48 0.48 -7.37 20.48
CA ASP A 48 1.00 -8.71 20.66
C ASP A 48 2.50 -8.76 20.39
N GLU A 49 3.21 -9.62 21.12
CA GLU A 49 4.63 -9.86 20.97
C GLU A 49 4.94 -11.34 20.78
N THR A 50 5.66 -11.67 19.71
CA THR A 50 6.20 -13.01 19.43
C THR A 50 7.68 -12.87 19.04
N PRO A 51 8.59 -12.77 20.01
CA PRO A 51 10.00 -12.51 19.75
C PRO A 51 10.63 -13.52 18.78
N VAL A 52 11.41 -13.05 17.82
CA VAL A 52 12.18 -13.88 16.90
C VAL A 52 13.49 -14.27 17.57
N LEU A 53 13.56 -15.50 18.10
CA LEU A 53 14.68 -15.97 18.92
C LEU A 53 15.76 -16.73 18.12
N ALA A 54 15.48 -17.08 16.88
CA ALA A 54 16.40 -17.80 15.98
C ALA A 54 16.21 -17.30 14.54
N PRO A 55 17.24 -17.42 13.70
CA PRO A 55 17.10 -17.10 12.28
C PRO A 55 15.97 -17.89 11.62
N LEU A 56 15.17 -17.22 10.83
CA LEU A 56 14.08 -17.79 10.06
C LEU A 56 14.60 -18.40 8.76
N ASP A 57 13.93 -19.44 8.31
CA ASP A 57 14.18 -19.99 6.97
C ASP A 57 13.64 -19.02 5.91
N GLU A 58 14.52 -18.41 5.15
CA GLU A 58 14.16 -17.47 4.08
C GLU A 58 13.21 -18.08 3.05
N LYS A 59 13.36 -19.39 2.78
CA LYS A 59 12.50 -20.11 1.84
C LYS A 59 11.07 -20.17 2.34
N LEU A 60 10.85 -20.40 3.64
CA LEU A 60 9.50 -20.39 4.22
C LEU A 60 8.86 -19.01 4.15
N ILE A 61 9.64 -17.95 4.32
CA ILE A 61 9.15 -16.57 4.14
C ILE A 61 8.75 -16.33 2.70
N ASP A 62 9.58 -16.69 1.74
CA ASP A 62 9.31 -16.51 0.32
C ASP A 62 8.10 -17.36 -0.16
N GLU A 63 7.92 -18.57 0.39
CA GLU A 63 6.73 -19.40 0.16
C GLU A 63 5.47 -18.78 0.76
N ALA A 64 5.54 -18.20 1.97
CA ALA A 64 4.44 -17.48 2.59
C ALA A 64 4.05 -16.24 1.78
N ILE A 65 5.03 -15.47 1.32
CA ILE A 65 4.83 -14.32 0.41
C ILE A 65 4.14 -14.75 -0.88
N ALA A 66 4.62 -15.82 -1.51
CA ALA A 66 4.03 -16.35 -2.74
C ALA A 66 2.57 -16.79 -2.53
N SER A 67 2.23 -17.34 -1.36
CA SER A 67 0.86 -17.77 -1.03
C SER A 67 -0.13 -16.60 -0.87
N LEU A 68 0.35 -15.37 -0.73
CA LEU A 68 -0.44 -14.14 -0.65
C LEU A 68 -0.54 -13.42 -2.01
N THR A 69 -0.08 -14.05 -3.09
CA THR A 69 -0.20 -13.53 -4.47
C THR A 69 -1.47 -14.08 -5.12
N GLY A 70 -2.07 -13.30 -6.02
CA GLY A 70 -3.33 -13.64 -6.69
C GLY A 70 -4.54 -12.99 -6.04
N HIS A 71 -5.69 -13.64 -6.15
CA HIS A 71 -6.94 -13.15 -5.53
C HIS A 71 -6.97 -13.55 -4.06
N ILE A 72 -7.03 -12.58 -3.18
CA ILE A 72 -7.09 -12.81 -1.74
C ILE A 72 -8.24 -12.04 -1.10
N THR A 73 -8.68 -12.51 0.06
CA THR A 73 -9.64 -11.82 0.90
C THR A 73 -8.88 -11.06 1.99
N GLN A 74 -9.18 -9.77 2.16
CA GLN A 74 -8.66 -8.95 3.26
C GLN A 74 -9.79 -8.41 4.14
N ILE A 75 -9.55 -8.33 5.44
CA ILE A 75 -10.37 -7.57 6.39
C ILE A 75 -9.67 -6.22 6.61
N PRO A 76 -10.28 -5.08 6.22
CA PRO A 76 -9.64 -3.77 6.36
C PRO A 76 -9.24 -3.48 7.82
N PRO A 77 -8.13 -2.76 8.06
CA PRO A 77 -7.74 -2.39 9.41
C PRO A 77 -8.77 -1.46 10.04
N MET A 78 -8.90 -1.50 11.37
CA MET A 78 -9.81 -0.59 12.10
C MET A 78 -9.48 0.88 11.84
N TYR A 79 -8.21 1.22 11.69
CA TYR A 79 -7.76 2.57 11.32
C TYR A 79 -7.79 2.78 9.81
N SER A 80 -8.99 2.68 9.22
CA SER A 80 -9.23 2.91 7.79
C SER A 80 -10.44 3.81 7.54
N ALA A 81 -10.56 4.33 6.32
CA ALA A 81 -11.67 5.16 5.88
C ALA A 81 -12.88 4.35 5.35
N VAL A 82 -12.86 3.02 5.50
CA VAL A 82 -13.99 2.14 5.14
C VAL A 82 -15.20 2.52 6.00
N LYS A 83 -16.35 2.67 5.36
CA LYS A 83 -17.59 2.99 6.06
C LYS A 83 -18.39 1.73 6.39
N VAL A 84 -18.84 1.65 7.65
CA VAL A 84 -19.77 0.66 8.17
C VAL A 84 -20.88 1.42 8.89
N ASN A 85 -22.13 1.15 8.57
CA ASN A 85 -23.29 1.87 9.14
C ASN A 85 -23.18 3.41 9.07
N GLY A 86 -22.59 3.92 7.96
CA GLY A 86 -22.46 5.36 7.72
C GLY A 86 -21.25 6.05 8.38
N ARG A 87 -20.54 5.36 9.31
CA ARG A 87 -19.35 5.86 9.99
C ARG A 87 -18.08 5.17 9.46
N LYS A 88 -16.96 5.86 9.46
CA LYS A 88 -15.67 5.29 9.07
C LYS A 88 -15.10 4.41 10.19
N LEU A 89 -14.39 3.32 9.84
CA LEU A 89 -13.83 2.39 10.82
C LEU A 89 -12.92 3.09 11.83
N TYR A 90 -12.09 4.05 11.40
CA TYR A 90 -11.24 4.79 12.33
C TYR A 90 -12.01 5.59 13.38
N GLU A 91 -13.26 5.98 13.12
CA GLU A 91 -14.12 6.68 14.08
C GLU A 91 -14.63 5.72 15.17
N TYR A 92 -14.89 4.46 14.83
CA TYR A 92 -15.18 3.40 15.80
C TYR A 92 -13.93 3.10 16.65
N ALA A 93 -12.76 2.94 16.01
CA ALA A 93 -11.49 2.70 16.72
C ALA A 93 -11.19 3.77 17.77
N ARG A 94 -11.30 5.06 17.40
CA ARG A 94 -11.10 6.19 18.33
C ARG A 94 -12.13 6.26 19.45
N ALA A 95 -13.32 5.73 19.23
CA ALA A 95 -14.37 5.65 20.25
C ALA A 95 -14.26 4.38 21.12
N GLY A 96 -13.26 3.53 20.90
CA GLY A 96 -13.13 2.24 21.58
C GLY A 96 -14.28 1.27 21.31
N GLN A 97 -14.94 1.41 20.16
CA GLN A 97 -16.09 0.59 19.77
C GLN A 97 -15.67 -0.46 18.75
N GLU A 98 -16.05 -1.70 19.00
CA GLU A 98 -15.91 -2.77 18.04
C GLU A 98 -17.06 -2.73 17.03
N VAL A 99 -16.74 -3.10 15.78
CA VAL A 99 -17.71 -3.25 14.70
C VAL A 99 -17.22 -4.35 13.77
N GLU A 100 -18.14 -5.14 13.23
CA GLU A 100 -17.84 -6.15 12.23
C GLU A 100 -17.32 -5.46 10.96
N ARG A 101 -16.12 -5.86 10.55
CA ARG A 101 -15.44 -5.29 9.39
C ARG A 101 -15.78 -6.11 8.12
N PRO A 102 -16.18 -5.46 7.02
CA PRO A 102 -16.51 -6.17 5.79
C PRO A 102 -15.27 -6.76 5.14
N GLU A 103 -15.35 -8.01 4.73
CA GLU A 103 -14.33 -8.63 3.88
C GLU A 103 -14.30 -7.96 2.49
N ARG A 104 -13.11 -7.89 1.91
CA ARG A 104 -12.89 -7.38 0.57
C ARG A 104 -12.03 -8.32 -0.26
N GLN A 105 -12.43 -8.52 -1.51
CA GLN A 105 -11.60 -9.20 -2.48
C GLN A 105 -10.64 -8.20 -3.11
N VAL A 106 -9.35 -8.52 -3.09
CA VAL A 106 -8.28 -7.74 -3.71
C VAL A 106 -7.38 -8.67 -4.52
N THR A 107 -6.63 -8.08 -5.44
CA THR A 107 -5.67 -8.83 -6.25
C THR A 107 -4.26 -8.36 -5.96
N ILE A 108 -3.40 -9.28 -5.59
CA ILE A 108 -1.96 -9.05 -5.49
C ILE A 108 -1.33 -9.61 -6.78
N TYR A 109 -0.90 -8.71 -7.66
CA TYR A 109 -0.31 -9.09 -8.95
C TYR A 109 1.10 -9.66 -8.80
N SER A 110 1.88 -9.08 -7.89
CA SER A 110 3.20 -9.59 -7.48
C SER A 110 3.49 -9.17 -6.05
N PHE A 111 4.18 -10.03 -5.31
CA PHE A 111 4.68 -9.73 -3.97
C PHE A 111 6.01 -10.45 -3.81
N GLU A 112 7.07 -9.74 -3.46
CA GLU A 112 8.42 -10.27 -3.36
C GLU A 112 9.20 -9.59 -2.25
N ARG A 113 10.05 -10.33 -1.58
CA ARG A 113 11.06 -9.81 -0.65
C ARG A 113 12.22 -9.25 -1.46
N THR A 114 12.70 -8.05 -1.10
CA THR A 114 13.73 -7.32 -1.84
C THR A 114 15.05 -7.18 -1.08
N SER A 115 15.13 -7.67 0.17
CA SER A 115 16.37 -7.65 0.96
C SER A 115 16.59 -8.97 1.71
N PRO A 116 17.84 -9.25 2.16
CA PRO A 116 18.09 -10.19 3.23
C PRO A 116 17.31 -9.83 4.50
N ILE A 117 17.15 -10.81 5.39
CA ILE A 117 16.50 -10.57 6.69
C ILE A 117 17.52 -9.98 7.66
N CYS A 118 17.18 -8.84 8.24
CA CYS A 118 17.94 -8.21 9.31
C CYS A 118 17.38 -8.64 10.67
N TYR A 119 18.23 -9.10 11.57
CA TYR A 119 17.87 -9.51 12.93
C TYR A 119 18.43 -8.54 13.94
N GLU A 120 17.59 -7.88 14.72
CA GLU A 120 17.96 -6.94 15.77
C GLU A 120 16.91 -6.95 16.87
N ASP A 121 17.31 -6.94 18.14
CA ASP A 121 16.41 -6.83 19.31
C ASP A 121 15.27 -7.87 19.31
N LYS A 122 15.55 -9.10 18.91
CA LYS A 122 14.58 -10.20 18.77
C LYS A 122 13.47 -9.91 17.74
N LEU A 123 13.76 -9.04 16.78
CA LEU A 123 12.91 -8.75 15.63
C LEU A 123 13.57 -9.26 14.36
N ALA A 124 12.76 -9.55 13.35
CA ALA A 124 13.23 -9.80 12.00
C ALA A 124 12.59 -8.80 11.05
N ARG A 125 13.41 -8.10 10.25
CA ARG A 125 12.97 -7.08 9.30
C ARG A 125 13.45 -7.41 7.91
N PHE A 126 12.63 -7.16 6.92
CA PHE A 126 13.01 -7.25 5.52
C PHE A 126 12.16 -6.30 4.68
N THR A 127 12.75 -5.84 3.58
CA THR A 127 12.03 -5.00 2.61
C THR A 127 11.30 -5.87 1.59
N PHE A 128 10.26 -5.30 1.03
CA PHE A 128 9.43 -5.94 0.02
C PHE A 128 9.02 -4.96 -1.08
N ARG A 129 8.59 -5.52 -2.21
CA ARG A 129 7.88 -4.83 -3.27
C ARG A 129 6.59 -5.56 -3.57
N VAL A 130 5.49 -4.82 -3.72
CA VAL A 130 4.18 -5.38 -4.04
C VAL A 130 3.48 -4.56 -5.10
N LYS A 131 2.90 -5.24 -6.11
CA LYS A 131 1.95 -4.65 -7.06
C LYS A 131 0.57 -5.20 -6.75
N CYS A 132 -0.41 -4.32 -6.58
CA CYS A 132 -1.75 -4.72 -6.13
C CYS A 132 -2.85 -3.86 -6.75
N SER A 133 -4.09 -4.38 -6.68
CA SER A 133 -5.30 -3.67 -7.09
C SER A 133 -5.69 -2.55 -6.12
N LYS A 134 -6.62 -1.68 -6.56
CA LYS A 134 -7.22 -0.69 -5.66
C LYS A 134 -7.87 -1.35 -4.45
N GLY A 135 -7.87 -0.64 -3.33
CA GLY A 135 -8.49 -1.09 -2.08
C GLY A 135 -7.67 -2.07 -1.26
N THR A 136 -6.48 -2.47 -1.73
CA THR A 136 -5.55 -3.31 -0.98
C THR A 136 -4.94 -2.54 0.19
N TYR A 137 -4.94 -3.15 1.37
CA TYR A 137 -4.28 -2.65 2.57
C TYR A 137 -2.95 -3.37 2.77
N ILE A 138 -1.85 -2.66 2.55
CA ILE A 138 -0.49 -3.22 2.70
C ILE A 138 -0.20 -3.52 4.18
N ARG A 139 -0.77 -2.75 5.09
CA ARG A 139 -0.70 -3.01 6.53
C ARG A 139 -1.27 -4.39 6.88
N THR A 140 -2.48 -4.67 6.42
CA THR A 140 -3.13 -5.98 6.61
C THR A 140 -2.33 -7.10 5.93
N LEU A 141 -1.80 -6.87 4.72
CA LEU A 141 -0.95 -7.85 4.03
C LEU A 141 0.28 -8.22 4.86
N SER A 142 0.85 -7.25 5.59
CA SER A 142 2.01 -7.48 6.48
C SER A 142 1.64 -8.30 7.72
N VAL A 143 0.46 -8.05 8.29
CA VAL A 143 -0.08 -8.85 9.42
C VAL A 143 -0.40 -10.27 8.95
N ASP A 144 -1.10 -10.43 7.82
CA ASP A 144 -1.44 -11.74 7.25
C ASP A 144 -0.18 -12.59 6.97
N LEU A 145 0.91 -11.95 6.51
CA LEU A 145 2.19 -12.64 6.33
C LEU A 145 2.77 -13.10 7.66
N GLY A 146 2.74 -12.24 8.68
CA GLY A 146 3.19 -12.59 10.02
C GLY A 146 2.41 -13.79 10.59
N GLU A 147 1.10 -13.79 10.47
CA GLU A 147 0.23 -14.90 10.91
C GLU A 147 0.60 -16.21 10.22
N LYS A 148 0.84 -16.21 8.90
CA LYS A 148 1.29 -17.39 8.17
C LYS A 148 2.64 -17.93 8.66
N LEU A 149 3.51 -17.06 9.14
CA LEU A 149 4.82 -17.42 9.68
C LEU A 149 4.78 -17.74 11.19
N GLY A 150 3.65 -17.53 11.86
CA GLY A 150 3.48 -17.72 13.29
C GLY A 150 4.07 -16.59 14.15
N TYR A 151 4.18 -15.40 13.62
CA TYR A 151 4.70 -14.22 14.30
C TYR A 151 3.73 -13.05 14.26
N ALA A 152 3.65 -12.30 15.35
CA ALA A 152 3.06 -10.97 15.33
C ALA A 152 3.88 -10.05 14.41
N ALA A 153 3.22 -9.26 13.58
CA ALA A 153 3.87 -8.44 12.57
C ALA A 153 3.16 -7.12 12.34
N HIS A 154 3.89 -6.18 11.77
CA HIS A 154 3.34 -4.91 11.30
C HIS A 154 4.16 -4.37 10.11
N MET A 155 3.59 -3.45 9.39
CA MET A 155 4.28 -2.69 8.34
C MET A 155 5.06 -1.55 8.98
N SER A 156 6.39 -1.61 8.97
CA SER A 156 7.25 -0.58 9.60
C SER A 156 7.55 0.60 8.70
N HIS A 157 7.54 0.41 7.38
CA HIS A 157 7.74 1.47 6.39
C HIS A 157 6.92 1.21 5.12
N LEU A 158 6.48 2.28 4.43
CA LEU A 158 5.78 2.18 3.16
C LEU A 158 5.98 3.41 2.28
N THR A 159 6.34 3.17 1.02
CA THR A 159 6.40 4.16 -0.04
C THR A 159 5.60 3.67 -1.24
N ARG A 160 4.70 4.49 -1.77
CA ARG A 160 4.04 4.18 -3.03
C ARG A 160 4.91 4.66 -4.18
N THR A 161 5.49 3.72 -4.93
CA THR A 161 6.44 4.02 -6.02
C THR A 161 5.78 4.18 -7.37
N SER A 162 4.53 3.66 -7.53
CA SER A 162 3.75 3.89 -8.76
C SER A 162 2.26 3.95 -8.49
N ALA A 163 1.57 4.84 -9.18
CA ALA A 163 0.10 4.96 -9.19
C ALA A 163 -0.38 5.64 -10.47
N ALA A 164 -1.45 5.11 -11.09
CA ALA A 164 -2.08 5.70 -12.29
C ALA A 164 -1.08 5.96 -13.44
N GLY A 165 -0.16 5.02 -13.70
CA GLY A 165 0.87 5.14 -14.72
C GLY A 165 2.04 6.09 -14.37
N LEU A 166 1.94 6.83 -13.26
CA LEU A 166 2.98 7.75 -12.79
C LEU A 166 3.98 7.03 -11.88
N GLN A 167 5.26 7.41 -11.97
CA GLN A 167 6.35 6.83 -11.19
C GLN A 167 6.88 7.85 -10.17
N LEU A 168 7.47 7.35 -9.08
CA LEU A 168 8.06 8.20 -8.05
C LEU A 168 9.22 9.05 -8.59
N GLU A 169 10.03 8.48 -9.46
CA GLU A 169 11.19 9.14 -10.07
C GLU A 169 10.82 10.34 -10.96
N ASP A 170 9.57 10.37 -11.48
CA ASP A 170 9.03 11.45 -12.30
C ASP A 170 8.16 12.43 -11.50
N SER A 171 8.03 12.20 -10.19
CA SER A 171 7.17 13.02 -9.31
C SER A 171 7.91 14.28 -8.84
N LEU A 172 7.16 15.36 -8.69
CA LEU A 172 7.66 16.62 -8.14
C LEU A 172 7.13 16.85 -6.72
N THR A 173 7.91 17.51 -5.90
CA THR A 173 7.46 18.01 -4.60
C THR A 173 6.50 19.21 -4.79
N LEU A 174 5.77 19.57 -3.73
CA LEU A 174 4.89 20.74 -3.79
C LEU A 174 5.68 22.03 -4.01
N GLU A 175 6.88 22.11 -3.46
CA GLU A 175 7.81 23.23 -3.62
C GLU A 175 8.27 23.36 -5.08
N GLU A 176 8.71 22.28 -5.70
CA GLU A 176 9.13 22.26 -7.12
C GLU A 176 7.97 22.61 -8.05
N ILE A 177 6.74 22.16 -7.74
CA ILE A 177 5.55 22.54 -8.51
C ILE A 177 5.29 24.05 -8.38
N ALA A 178 5.40 24.61 -7.18
CA ALA A 178 5.21 26.04 -6.96
C ALA A 178 6.22 26.88 -7.75
N GLU A 179 7.51 26.51 -7.69
CA GLU A 179 8.58 27.20 -8.45
C GLU A 179 8.33 27.16 -9.96
N LYS A 180 7.95 26.00 -10.51
CA LYS A 180 7.65 25.85 -11.94
C LYS A 180 6.45 26.70 -12.37
N VAL A 181 5.39 26.73 -11.56
CA VAL A 181 4.19 27.53 -11.84
C VAL A 181 4.50 29.03 -11.80
N GLU A 182 5.33 29.51 -10.86
CA GLU A 182 5.79 30.90 -10.79
C GLU A 182 6.65 31.30 -12.00
N ALA A 183 7.40 30.32 -12.56
CA ALA A 183 8.21 30.52 -13.77
C ALA A 183 7.40 30.37 -15.07
N ASP A 184 6.09 30.08 -15.02
CA ASP A 184 5.22 29.80 -16.17
C ASP A 184 5.68 28.53 -16.96
N GLU A 185 6.34 27.58 -16.26
CA GLU A 185 6.81 26.30 -16.81
C GLU A 185 5.79 25.19 -16.47
N LEU A 186 4.90 24.86 -17.40
CA LEU A 186 3.84 23.87 -17.22
C LEU A 186 4.13 22.52 -17.92
N ASP A 187 5.37 22.27 -18.30
CA ASP A 187 5.85 21.06 -18.99
C ASP A 187 5.72 19.76 -18.15
N PHE A 188 5.56 19.90 -16.83
CA PHE A 188 5.30 18.76 -15.91
C PHE A 188 3.85 18.26 -15.93
N LEU A 189 2.93 18.95 -16.61
CA LEU A 189 1.55 18.51 -16.74
C LEU A 189 1.46 17.36 -17.76
N HIS A 190 1.09 16.20 -17.29
CA HIS A 190 0.89 15.04 -18.14
C HIS A 190 -0.41 15.13 -18.95
N PRO A 191 -0.45 14.55 -20.18
CA PRO A 191 -1.67 14.45 -20.96
C PRO A 191 -2.69 13.53 -20.29
N LEU A 192 -3.98 13.72 -20.60
CA LEU A 192 -5.08 12.94 -19.99
C LEU A 192 -4.95 11.44 -20.20
N GLU A 193 -4.34 11.03 -21.30
CA GLU A 193 -4.18 9.65 -21.72
C GLU A 193 -3.31 8.81 -20.76
N ILE A 194 -2.50 9.46 -19.92
CA ILE A 194 -1.67 8.73 -18.94
C ILE A 194 -2.53 7.93 -17.96
N GLY A 195 -3.69 8.46 -17.57
CA GLY A 195 -4.61 7.81 -16.66
C GLY A 195 -5.51 6.72 -17.31
N THR A 196 -5.25 6.38 -18.57
CA THR A 196 -6.03 5.40 -19.33
C THR A 196 -5.17 4.26 -19.86
N GLY A 197 -4.00 4.04 -19.26
CA GLY A 197 -3.00 3.07 -19.72
C GLY A 197 -3.53 1.64 -19.89
N ASP A 198 -4.40 1.22 -18.99
CA ASP A 198 -5.01 -0.12 -18.94
C ASP A 198 -6.26 -0.25 -19.86
N LEU A 199 -6.74 0.83 -20.49
CA LEU A 199 -7.89 0.78 -21.37
C LEU A 199 -7.52 0.32 -22.79
N ILE A 200 -8.44 -0.42 -23.41
CA ILE A 200 -8.29 -0.85 -24.81
C ILE A 200 -8.31 0.39 -25.71
N LYS A 201 -7.21 0.59 -26.42
CA LYS A 201 -7.09 1.68 -27.40
C LYS A 201 -7.71 1.23 -28.74
N VAL A 202 -8.71 1.95 -29.21
CA VAL A 202 -9.31 1.75 -30.53
C VAL A 202 -8.92 2.91 -31.43
N ASN A 203 -8.15 2.62 -32.48
CA ASN A 203 -7.86 3.60 -33.53
C ASN A 203 -9.05 3.66 -34.48
N LEU A 204 -9.76 4.76 -34.47
CA LEU A 204 -10.79 5.03 -35.47
C LEU A 204 -10.08 5.57 -36.72
N THR A 205 -10.11 4.81 -37.82
CA THR A 205 -9.76 5.32 -39.14
C THR A 205 -10.86 6.24 -39.64
N PRO A 206 -10.55 7.39 -40.25
CA PRO A 206 -11.53 8.30 -40.77
C PRO A 206 -12.36 7.67 -41.91
#